data_3417e2f467f6f23ee742897ce1b5c6d2
#
_entry.id   3417e2f467f6f23ee742897ce1b5c6d2
#
_cell.length_a   1.000
_cell.length_b   1.000
_cell.length_c   1.000
_cell.angle_alpha   90.00
_cell.angle_beta   90.00
_cell.angle_gamma   90.00
#
_symmetry.space_group_name_H-M   'P 1'
#
loop_
_entity.id
_entity.type
_entity.pdbx_description
1 polymer ?
#
loop_
_entity_poly.entity_id
_entity_poly.type
_entity_poly.pdbx_seq_one_letter_code
_entity_poly.pdbx_strand_id
1 'polypeptide(L)'
;MQNRTLLAAIATAAVVAIAVPSTSHAQVPQTSKGEVAKMPSFNSLLTAINSSSAQTTKLKAMTTVTPQNVEYVDVATLLQGNSEDSLKAAIKQNEADITTLRSTLGTEALAGVLTAKPGLEIKADDVVATDVSPDGRVVVYYWKKSS
;
A
#
# COMPACT_ATOMS: atom_id res chain seq x y z
N MET A 1 33.19 8.37 -67.35
CA MET A 1 33.49 8.35 -66.61
C MET A 1 32.92 8.23 -65.50
N GLN A 2 32.73 8.02 -64.82
CA GLN A 2 32.58 7.65 -63.84
C GLN A 2 32.23 7.69 -62.82
N ASN A 3 31.88 7.40 -62.24
CA ASN A 3 31.79 7.10 -61.25
C ASN A 3 31.30 6.95 -60.31
N ARG A 4 31.11 6.69 -59.61
CA ARG A 4 30.92 6.33 -58.66
C ARG A 4 30.59 6.13 -57.60
N THR A 5 30.15 5.94 -57.13
CA THR A 5 30.23 5.58 -56.10
C THR A 5 29.68 5.46 -55.14
N LEU A 6 29.49 5.08 -54.54
CA LEU A 6 29.36 4.67 -53.54
C LEU A 6 29.00 4.64 -52.51
N LEU A 7 28.72 4.37 -51.94
CA LEU A 7 28.62 4.04 -50.93
C LEU A 7 28.23 3.91 -49.95
N ALA A 8 27.90 3.69 -49.44
CA ALA A 8 27.91 3.49 -48.53
C ALA A 8 27.54 3.25 -47.49
N ALA A 9 27.22 2.92 -47.06
CA ALA A 9 27.04 2.67 -46.12
C ALA A 9 26.73 2.49 -45.07
N ILE A 10 26.51 2.22 -44.60
CA ILE A 10 26.48 1.97 -43.59
C ILE A 10 26.04 1.78 -42.54
N ALA A 11 25.71 1.57 -42.14
CA ALA A 11 25.52 1.37 -41.27
C ALA A 11 25.19 1.14 -40.22
N THR A 12 25.13 0.87 -39.86
CA THR A 12 25.08 0.66 -38.91
C THR A 12 24.59 0.47 -37.87
N ALA A 13 24.37 0.33 -37.53
CA ALA A 13 24.11 0.20 -36.63
C ALA A 13 23.72 -0.11 -35.58
N ALA A 14 23.57 -0.30 -35.38
CA ALA A 14 23.31 -0.55 -34.47
C ALA A 14 22.94 -0.84 -33.43
N VAL A 15 22.85 -0.78 -33.14
CA VAL A 15 22.61 -0.89 -32.16
C VAL A 15 22.13 -1.27 -31.23
N VAL A 16 21.96 -1.39 -31.06
CA VAL A 16 21.60 -1.62 -30.22
C VAL A 16 21.18 -1.98 -29.23
N ALA A 17 21.15 -1.98 -29.05
CA ALA A 17 20.83 -2.30 -28.21
C ALA A 17 20.44 -2.61 -27.19
N ILE A 18 20.48 -2.54 -27.08
CA ILE A 18 20.25 -2.65 -26.22
C ILE A 18 19.66 -3.13 -25.40
N ALA A 19 19.42 -3.17 -25.45
CA ALA A 19 18.90 -3.56 -24.76
C ALA A 19 18.65 -3.92 -23.77
N VAL A 20 18.86 -3.80 -23.76
CA VAL A 20 18.73 -4.07 -22.99
C VAL A 20 18.29 -4.32 -22.04
N PRO A 21 18.29 -3.98 -22.01
CA PRO A 21 17.99 -4.07 -21.07
C PRO A 21 17.27 -4.58 -20.44
N SER A 22 17.22 -4.52 -20.73
CA SER A 22 16.63 -4.76 -20.21
C SER A 22 16.29 -5.41 -19.48
N THR A 23 16.47 -5.51 -19.62
CA THR A 23 16.38 -6.06 -18.98
C THR A 23 15.95 -6.10 -18.00
N SER A 24 16.14 -5.60 -17.90
CA SER A 24 15.90 -5.50 -16.92
C SER A 24 14.93 -5.87 -16.39
N HIS A 25 14.72 -5.84 -16.67
CA HIS A 25 13.88 -6.00 -16.33
C HIS A 25 13.42 -6.80 -15.85
N ALA A 26 13.63 -6.59 -16.18
CA ALA A 26 13.23 -7.76 -15.97
C ALA A 26 13.29 -8.13 -14.62
N GLN A 27 14.11 -7.79 -14.09
CA GLN A 27 14.15 -7.98 -12.82
C GLN A 27 12.99 -7.68 -12.15
N VAL A 28 12.36 -6.88 -12.71
CA VAL A 28 11.19 -6.47 -12.18
C VAL A 28 10.33 -7.55 -11.73
N PRO A 29 10.11 -8.47 -12.49
CA PRO A 29 9.21 -9.52 -12.09
C PRO A 29 9.63 -10.18 -10.85
N GLN A 30 10.85 -10.25 -10.65
CA GLN A 30 11.22 -10.89 -9.49
C GLN A 30 10.77 -10.22 -8.30
N THR A 31 10.67 -8.99 -8.42
CA THR A 31 10.24 -8.24 -7.32
C THR A 31 8.94 -8.69 -6.82
N SER A 32 8.04 -8.92 -7.69
CA SER A 32 6.73 -9.25 -7.22
C SER A 32 6.70 -10.54 -6.45
N LYS A 33 7.58 -11.40 -6.75
CA LYS A 33 7.59 -12.59 -6.02
C LYS A 33 8.01 -12.45 -4.64
N GLY A 34 8.87 -11.58 -4.45
CA GLY A 34 9.38 -11.39 -3.14
C GLY A 34 8.59 -10.50 -2.31
N GLU A 35 7.48 -10.14 -2.73
CA GLU A 35 6.69 -9.30 -1.91
C GLU A 35 6.28 -10.04 -0.67
N VAL A 36 7.23 -10.31 0.11
CA VAL A 36 7.06 -10.64 1.48
C VAL A 36 6.19 -9.59 2.03
N ALA A 37 5.11 -9.97 2.57
CA ALA A 37 4.24 -9.08 3.26
C ALA A 37 5.10 -8.21 4.15
N LYS A 38 5.14 -6.96 3.80
CA LYS A 38 5.95 -6.00 4.49
C LYS A 38 5.52 -6.02 5.94
N MET A 39 6.40 -6.43 6.80
CA MET A 39 6.07 -6.48 8.21
C MET A 39 5.58 -5.12 8.67
N PRO A 40 4.46 -5.08 9.38
CA PRO A 40 3.94 -3.82 9.87
C PRO A 40 5.00 -3.12 10.70
N SER A 41 5.25 -1.88 10.38
CA SER A 41 6.20 -1.04 11.08
C SER A 41 5.59 0.33 11.33
N PHE A 42 6.22 1.09 12.21
CA PHE A 42 5.78 2.46 12.46
C PHE A 42 5.80 3.31 11.18
N ASN A 43 6.81 3.13 10.34
CA ASN A 43 6.88 3.85 9.06
C ASN A 43 5.76 3.43 8.10
N SER A 44 5.39 2.15 8.09
CA SER A 44 4.27 1.67 7.28
C SER A 44 2.96 2.27 7.75
N LEU A 45 2.78 2.39 9.07
CA LEU A 45 1.62 3.03 9.67
C LEU A 45 1.53 4.52 9.26
N LEU A 46 2.62 5.27 9.38
CA LEU A 46 2.63 6.68 8.97
C LEU A 46 2.32 6.85 7.48
N THR A 47 2.85 5.96 6.65
CA THR A 47 2.55 5.96 5.21
C THR A 47 1.06 5.69 4.96
N ALA A 48 0.48 4.75 5.67
CA ALA A 48 -0.93 4.43 5.56
C ALA A 48 -1.83 5.60 6.01
N ILE A 49 -1.45 6.28 7.10
CA ILE A 49 -2.15 7.48 7.57
C ILE A 49 -2.10 8.59 6.51
N ASN A 50 -0.92 8.87 5.98
CA ASN A 50 -0.74 9.92 4.98
C ASN A 50 -1.41 9.62 3.65
N SER A 51 -1.78 8.37 3.40
CA SER A 51 -2.49 7.94 2.20
C SER A 51 -3.94 7.53 2.46
N SER A 52 -4.49 7.91 3.61
CA SER A 52 -5.84 7.50 4.03
C SER A 52 -6.92 7.72 2.97
N SER A 53 -6.86 8.83 2.26
CA SER A 53 -7.81 9.13 1.18
C SER A 53 -7.73 8.09 0.06
N ALA A 54 -6.50 7.77 -0.38
CA ALA A 54 -6.27 6.78 -1.43
C ALA A 54 -6.67 5.37 -0.96
N GLN A 55 -6.39 5.05 0.28
CA GLN A 55 -6.76 3.74 0.86
C GLN A 55 -8.28 3.60 0.97
N THR A 56 -8.96 4.67 1.35
CA THR A 56 -10.43 4.70 1.40
C THR A 56 -11.03 4.44 0.01
N THR A 57 -10.43 5.01 -1.03
CA THR A 57 -10.87 4.78 -2.41
C THR A 57 -10.69 3.31 -2.80
N LYS A 58 -9.56 2.72 -2.43
CA LYS A 58 -9.31 1.30 -2.70
C LYS A 58 -10.30 0.40 -1.97
N LEU A 59 -10.59 0.71 -0.70
CA LEU A 59 -11.58 -0.04 0.08
C LEU A 59 -12.96 0.00 -0.57
N LYS A 60 -13.39 1.18 -1.03
CA LYS A 60 -14.68 1.32 -1.71
C LYS A 60 -14.76 0.55 -3.01
N ALA A 61 -13.63 0.32 -3.65
CA ALA A 61 -13.57 -0.44 -4.90
C ALA A 61 -13.54 -1.95 -4.67
N MET A 62 -13.35 -2.40 -3.43
CA MET A 62 -13.35 -3.83 -3.14
C MET A 62 -14.76 -4.39 -3.20
N THR A 63 -14.93 -5.45 -3.95
CA THR A 63 -16.21 -6.13 -4.08
C THR A 63 -16.39 -7.26 -3.08
N THR A 64 -15.28 -7.75 -2.54
CA THR A 64 -15.30 -8.88 -1.61
C THR A 64 -14.18 -8.73 -0.61
N VAL A 65 -14.50 -8.90 0.65
CA VAL A 65 -13.53 -8.95 1.72
C VAL A 65 -13.65 -10.31 2.38
N THR A 66 -12.58 -11.08 2.39
CA THR A 66 -12.55 -12.37 3.06
C THR A 66 -11.73 -12.26 4.34
N PRO A 67 -12.11 -12.97 5.40
CA PRO A 67 -11.37 -12.92 6.66
C PRO A 67 -9.87 -13.23 6.52
N GLN A 68 -9.53 -14.07 5.56
CA GLN A 68 -8.13 -14.46 5.33
C GLN A 68 -7.29 -13.34 4.74
N ASN A 69 -7.94 -12.34 4.17
CA ASN A 69 -7.26 -11.23 3.53
C ASN A 69 -7.15 -10.00 4.44
N VAL A 70 -7.61 -10.10 5.67
CA VAL A 70 -7.56 -8.98 6.61
C VAL A 70 -6.56 -9.28 7.73
N GLU A 71 -5.61 -8.39 7.90
CA GLU A 71 -4.63 -8.44 8.97
C GLU A 71 -4.84 -7.25 9.91
N TYR A 72 -4.73 -7.50 11.21
CA TYR A 72 -4.91 -6.46 12.22
C TYR A 72 -3.60 -6.18 12.94
N VAL A 73 -3.27 -4.92 13.05
CA VAL A 73 -2.05 -4.45 13.71
C VAL A 73 -2.43 -3.50 14.85
N ASP A 74 -2.10 -3.90 16.05
CA ASP A 74 -2.25 -3.03 17.21
C ASP A 74 -1.15 -1.97 17.17
N VAL A 75 -1.55 -0.73 17.02
CA VAL A 75 -0.63 0.40 16.92
C VAL A 75 0.24 0.52 18.18
N ALA A 76 -0.29 0.14 19.33
CA ALA A 76 0.49 0.19 20.57
C ALA A 76 1.76 -0.65 20.49
N THR A 77 1.76 -1.72 19.71
CA THR A 77 2.94 -2.57 19.55
C THR A 77 4.02 -1.96 18.65
N LEU A 78 3.68 -0.94 17.91
CA LEU A 78 4.60 -0.25 17.00
C LEU A 78 5.22 1.00 17.64
N LEU A 79 4.69 1.43 18.76
CA LEU A 79 5.15 2.64 19.41
C LEU A 79 6.45 2.41 20.19
N GLN A 80 7.43 3.24 19.93
CA GLN A 80 8.71 3.21 20.63
C GLN A 80 9.21 4.64 20.82
N GLY A 81 9.67 4.95 22.01
CA GLY A 81 10.20 6.27 22.32
C GLY A 81 9.18 7.36 22.07
N ASN A 82 9.56 8.36 21.29
CA ASN A 82 8.71 9.51 20.99
C ASN A 82 7.77 9.30 19.80
N SER A 83 7.60 8.08 19.35
CA SER A 83 6.77 7.79 18.18
C SER A 83 5.28 8.08 18.40
N GLU A 84 4.82 8.10 19.65
CA GLU A 84 3.43 8.43 19.96
C GLU A 84 3.08 9.88 19.58
N ASP A 85 3.97 10.82 19.81
CA ASP A 85 3.73 12.22 19.45
C ASP A 85 3.71 12.41 17.93
N SER A 86 4.61 11.70 17.24
CA SER A 86 4.62 11.69 15.78
C SER A 86 3.33 11.09 15.21
N LEU A 87 2.83 10.04 15.84
CA LEU A 87 1.58 9.42 15.47
C LEU A 87 0.40 10.37 15.68
N LYS A 88 0.32 10.99 16.84
CA LYS A 88 -0.75 11.95 17.14
C LYS A 88 -0.75 13.12 16.15
N ALA A 89 0.44 13.61 15.79
CA ALA A 89 0.57 14.67 14.81
C ALA A 89 0.09 14.23 13.42
N ALA A 90 0.46 13.03 12.99
CA ALA A 90 0.03 12.49 11.71
C ALA A 90 -1.49 12.28 11.67
N ILE A 91 -2.08 11.76 12.74
CA ILE A 91 -3.53 11.59 12.85
C ILE A 91 -4.22 12.95 12.74
N LYS A 92 -3.72 13.94 13.45
CA LYS A 92 -4.31 15.28 13.43
C LYS A 92 -4.23 15.91 12.05
N GLN A 93 -3.13 15.75 11.36
CA GLN A 93 -2.95 16.26 10.00
C GLN A 93 -3.90 15.62 8.99
N ASN A 94 -4.26 14.38 9.21
CA ASN A 94 -5.10 13.60 8.30
C ASN A 94 -6.48 13.29 8.89
N GLU A 95 -6.91 14.06 9.87
CA GLU A 95 -8.15 13.79 10.63
C GLU A 95 -9.39 13.66 9.74
N ALA A 96 -9.50 14.51 8.73
CA ALA A 96 -10.65 14.49 7.81
C ALA A 96 -10.67 13.19 6.98
N ASP A 97 -9.54 12.77 6.51
CA ASP A 97 -9.42 11.54 5.71
C ASP A 97 -9.64 10.30 6.58
N ILE A 98 -9.15 10.32 7.81
CA ILE A 98 -9.35 9.23 8.77
C ILE A 98 -10.83 9.15 9.15
N THR A 99 -11.50 10.28 9.32
CA THR A 99 -12.94 10.30 9.60
C THR A 99 -13.72 9.70 8.43
N THR A 100 -13.33 10.03 7.21
CA THR A 100 -13.94 9.45 6.01
C THR A 100 -13.68 7.94 5.93
N LEU A 101 -12.47 7.51 6.27
CA LEU A 101 -12.10 6.09 6.34
C LEU A 101 -12.98 5.35 7.35
N ARG A 102 -13.12 5.89 8.56
CA ARG A 102 -13.94 5.31 9.61
C ARG A 102 -15.41 5.19 9.20
N SER A 103 -15.94 6.24 8.60
CA SER A 103 -17.31 6.22 8.08
C SER A 103 -17.49 5.16 7.00
N THR A 104 -16.48 5.00 6.16
CA THR A 104 -16.49 3.98 5.09
C THR A 104 -16.47 2.57 5.67
N LEU A 105 -15.63 2.32 6.67
CA LEU A 105 -15.56 1.03 7.35
C LEU A 105 -16.84 0.70 8.13
N GLY A 106 -17.57 1.72 8.57
CA GLY A 106 -18.85 1.54 9.25
C GLY A 106 -20.00 1.18 8.34
N THR A 107 -19.79 1.15 7.02
CA THR A 107 -20.85 0.76 6.08
C THR A 107 -21.04 -0.75 6.09
N GLU A 108 -22.24 -1.20 5.82
CA GLU A 108 -22.57 -2.61 5.79
C GLU A 108 -21.67 -3.39 4.81
N ALA A 109 -21.33 -2.77 3.70
CA ALA A 109 -20.49 -3.38 2.68
C ALA A 109 -19.09 -3.73 3.16
N LEU A 110 -18.56 -2.98 4.13
CA LEU A 110 -17.20 -3.15 4.65
C LEU A 110 -17.16 -3.57 6.13
N ALA A 111 -18.32 -3.81 6.73
CA ALA A 111 -18.40 -4.27 8.12
C ALA A 111 -17.57 -5.54 8.34
N GLY A 112 -17.47 -6.38 7.31
CA GLY A 112 -16.65 -7.59 7.35
C GLY A 112 -15.16 -7.32 7.60
N VAL A 113 -14.67 -6.13 7.26
CA VAL A 113 -13.28 -5.75 7.53
C VAL A 113 -13.03 -5.64 9.03
N LEU A 114 -14.02 -5.18 9.79
CA LEU A 114 -13.88 -4.99 11.24
C LEU A 114 -14.15 -6.27 12.04
N THR A 115 -14.84 -7.21 11.45
CA THR A 115 -15.28 -8.44 12.14
C THR A 115 -14.60 -9.71 11.61
N ALA A 116 -13.60 -9.55 10.75
CA ALA A 116 -12.96 -10.68 10.08
C ALA A 116 -12.25 -11.63 11.05
N LYS A 117 -11.84 -11.15 12.22
CA LYS A 117 -11.17 -12.00 13.22
C LYS A 117 -12.07 -12.18 14.44
N PRO A 118 -12.61 -13.37 14.65
CA PRO A 118 -13.44 -13.64 15.82
C PRO A 118 -12.68 -13.38 17.12
N GLY A 119 -13.35 -12.76 18.06
CA GLY A 119 -12.77 -12.46 19.36
C GLY A 119 -11.96 -11.17 19.42
N LEU A 120 -11.75 -10.51 18.29
CA LEU A 120 -11.12 -9.20 18.25
C LEU A 120 -12.17 -8.15 17.92
N GLU A 121 -12.69 -7.49 18.94
CA GLU A 121 -13.68 -6.45 18.77
C GLU A 121 -12.98 -5.13 18.44
N ILE A 122 -13.05 -4.74 17.18
CA ILE A 122 -12.52 -3.45 16.70
C ILE A 122 -13.70 -2.62 16.21
N LYS A 123 -13.81 -1.42 16.71
CA LYS A 123 -14.80 -0.46 16.22
C LYS A 123 -14.17 0.40 15.14
N ALA A 124 -14.98 0.95 14.28
CA ALA A 124 -14.49 1.88 13.25
C ALA A 124 -13.70 3.03 13.88
N ASP A 125 -14.13 3.50 15.04
CA ASP A 125 -13.47 4.61 15.75
C ASP A 125 -12.07 4.28 16.27
N ASP A 126 -11.78 2.99 16.48
CA ASP A 126 -10.46 2.54 16.90
C ASP A 126 -9.46 2.52 15.73
N VAL A 127 -9.95 2.53 14.49
CA VAL A 127 -9.10 2.44 13.32
C VAL A 127 -8.42 3.77 13.06
N VAL A 128 -7.12 3.74 12.88
CA VAL A 128 -6.31 4.93 12.57
C VAL A 128 -5.81 4.94 11.14
N ALA A 129 -5.71 3.79 10.50
CA ALA A 129 -5.31 3.68 9.11
C ALA A 129 -5.64 2.29 8.55
N THR A 130 -5.68 2.19 7.25
CA THR A 130 -5.71 0.92 6.53
C THR A 130 -4.70 0.98 5.40
N ASP A 131 -4.21 -0.18 5.00
CA ASP A 131 -3.38 -0.33 3.82
C ASP A 131 -3.98 -1.45 2.96
N VAL A 132 -4.33 -1.11 1.73
CA VAL A 132 -4.94 -2.05 0.79
C VAL A 132 -3.94 -2.35 -0.31
N SER A 133 -3.48 -3.58 -0.33
CA SER A 133 -2.53 -4.06 -1.33
C SER A 133 -3.23 -4.39 -2.65
N PRO A 134 -2.50 -4.36 -3.77
CA PRO A 134 -3.07 -4.69 -5.09
C PRO A 134 -3.63 -6.11 -5.18
N ASP A 135 -3.17 -7.02 -4.33
CA ASP A 135 -3.64 -8.41 -4.28
C ASP A 135 -4.93 -8.58 -3.45
N GLY A 136 -5.48 -7.48 -2.95
CA GLY A 136 -6.72 -7.51 -2.16
C GLY A 136 -6.53 -7.74 -0.68
N ARG A 137 -5.30 -7.71 -0.18
CA ARG A 137 -5.05 -7.82 1.25
C ARG A 137 -5.29 -6.47 1.92
N VAL A 138 -5.91 -6.48 3.07
CA VAL A 138 -6.20 -5.29 3.87
C VAL A 138 -5.49 -5.39 5.21
N VAL A 139 -4.65 -4.42 5.51
CA VAL A 139 -4.05 -4.29 6.84
C VAL A 139 -4.80 -3.18 7.57
N VAL A 140 -5.32 -3.49 8.74
CA VAL A 140 -6.07 -2.55 9.58
C VAL A 140 -5.21 -2.19 10.78
N TYR A 141 -4.82 -0.94 10.86
CA TYR A 141 -4.11 -0.41 12.02
C TYR A 141 -5.14 0.17 12.99
N TYR A 142 -5.21 -0.41 14.17
CA TYR A 142 -6.16 0.03 15.20
C TYR A 142 -5.44 0.43 16.48
N TRP A 143 -6.00 1.41 17.17
CA TRP A 143 -5.46 1.89 18.44
C TRP A 143 -6.59 1.98 19.44
N LYS A 144 -6.68 0.99 20.31
CA LYS A 144 -7.64 1.02 21.40
C LYS A 144 -7.12 1.97 22.47
N LYS A 145 -7.84 3.04 22.65
CA LYS A 145 -7.55 3.93 23.78
C LYS A 145 -7.88 3.16 25.04
N SER A 146 -6.93 3.02 25.91
CA SER A 146 -7.17 2.45 27.23
C SER A 146 -8.18 3.34 27.95
N SER A 147 -9.28 2.76 28.38
CA SER A 147 -10.31 3.43 29.16
C SER A 147 -9.80 3.65 30.58
#